data_2a14efa9fb7b0c2fca219fb2645acd8c
#
_entry.id   2a14efa9fb7b0c2fca219fb2645acd8c
#
_cell.length_a   1.000
_cell.length_b   1.000
_cell.length_c   1.000
_cell.angle_alpha   90.00
_cell.angle_beta   90.00
_cell.angle_gamma   90.00
#
_symmetry.space_group_name_H-M   'P 1'
#
loop_
_entity.id
_entity.type
_entity.pdbx_description
1 polymer ?
#
loop_
_entity_poly.entity_id
_entity_poly.type
_entity_poly.pdbx_seq_one_letter_code
_entity_poly.pdbx_strand_id
1 'polypeptide(L)'
;MKRISIIMLAAAMALSLAACKDDSNDSGTITISGEAMNPVFTSAGGTYTVEFTADNEWRVAVPNTNHYTWSSVTPTSGGAGKNQVIVTALRNPGHDGREYSFDLRCGLDSKTIKVTQKQLNSITVTPGSFDIPKEGGSIDIKVVSNIDFDYKIADDAKEWISAVTTKGLVENTVTFAVASNEIYNKFEARQGVITFTSSEGSEDIIVNQAPNERFFNVSPESLVAEKNGGEVTLKVEANFPYEVEDPDSEWITRVSGKDGSFTYKVEANPDFGSRAGVINVTTELEDYSAAVELKQKGTADVSVLWQKRYSADLGAIAVAGGPLRLAVKDDILLVGNGGNKLYALNRQTGEYLKGIAVPEGLSVHSLVNDDAGNVLAAALTPFGGTLRIYTFKSLESAPEMLLEYTHNAIWSSSMGNIRVRGDVTRKAVVTAFVDVSQYWVGWQITDGKVGDAVFGSIAPAAITVWDSYGACVAPVSDDLNDGLLFIGYSADANGNYDLNWCKDVAKSEWQSVFHTTSDGNENYNCISVATLNGIRFCAVERGAHFSYGSCPEVYLLDITNLGSVKEAYYAERATVVGEGTFTGAGACGDVLLQTSADGKSMDMFVTDGNYDCITCIRFTAQ
;
A
#
# COMPACT_ATOMS: atom_id res chain seq x y z
N MET A 1 52.69 21.61 12.93
CA MET A 1 53.82 22.53 12.55
C MET A 1 54.13 23.43 13.72
N LYS A 2 55.27 23.38 14.18
CA LYS A 2 56.25 24.24 14.83
C LYS A 2 56.91 23.54 16.03
N ARG A 3 58.05 23.01 15.68
CA ARG A 3 59.11 22.61 16.61
C ARG A 3 59.69 23.86 17.23
N ILE A 4 59.92 23.85 18.53
CA ILE A 4 60.83 24.79 19.14
C ILE A 4 61.88 23.96 19.90
N SER A 5 63.05 23.98 19.36
CA SER A 5 64.28 23.50 19.98
C SER A 5 64.70 24.49 21.07
N ILE A 6 65.06 24.02 22.24
CA ILE A 6 65.80 24.82 23.21
C ILE A 6 67.20 24.23 23.39
N ILE A 7 68.13 25.10 23.11
CA ILE A 7 69.55 24.92 23.07
C ILE A 7 70.12 24.83 24.50
N MET A 8 70.96 23.81 24.71
CA MET A 8 71.88 23.76 25.87
C MET A 8 72.90 24.90 25.78
N LEU A 9 73.10 25.57 26.91
CA LEU A 9 74.27 26.39 27.09
C LEU A 9 75.05 25.89 28.32
N ALA A 10 76.17 25.26 28.05
CA ALA A 10 77.18 24.89 29.03
C ALA A 10 78.08 26.13 29.32
N ALA A 11 78.25 26.46 30.55
CA ALA A 11 79.31 27.37 30.96
C ALA A 11 80.13 26.66 32.02
N ALA A 12 81.34 26.36 31.63
CA ALA A 12 82.41 25.89 32.49
C ALA A 12 83.05 27.15 33.19
N MET A 13 83.30 27.08 34.48
CA MET A 13 84.29 27.92 35.08
C MET A 13 85.13 27.14 36.10
N ALA A 14 86.40 27.30 35.93
CA ALA A 14 87.46 26.59 36.57
C ALA A 14 87.92 27.18 37.92
N LEU A 15 88.44 26.29 38.73
CA LEU A 15 89.44 26.47 39.75
C LEU A 15 89.82 27.81 40.36
N SER A 16 89.82 27.83 41.69
CA SER A 16 90.99 28.33 42.45
C SER A 16 91.20 27.46 43.68
N LEU A 17 92.35 26.85 43.71
CA LEU A 17 92.99 26.21 44.89
C LEU A 17 93.45 27.29 45.86
N ALA A 18 93.00 27.20 47.09
CA ALA A 18 93.71 27.77 48.18
C ALA A 18 93.91 26.69 49.27
N ALA A 19 95.11 26.21 49.41
CA ALA A 19 95.54 25.34 50.49
C ALA A 19 95.60 26.11 51.74
N CYS A 20 95.03 25.61 52.81
CA CYS A 20 95.55 25.85 54.19
C CYS A 20 95.47 24.53 54.97
N LYS A 21 96.59 24.12 55.46
CA LYS A 21 96.81 23.17 56.54
C LYS A 21 95.82 23.37 57.67
N ASP A 22 95.37 22.45 58.46
CA ASP A 22 96.18 21.68 59.36
C ASP A 22 95.35 20.68 60.17
N ASP A 23 96.04 19.71 60.59
CA ASP A 23 95.86 18.77 61.70
C ASP A 23 94.58 18.84 62.50
N SER A 24 93.70 17.93 62.33
CA SER A 24 92.97 17.33 63.43
C SER A 24 92.40 15.94 63.03
N ASN A 25 92.66 15.05 63.88
CA ASN A 25 92.08 13.75 64.12
C ASN A 25 90.84 13.43 63.24
N ASP A 26 91.07 12.78 62.08
CA ASP A 26 90.02 12.34 61.15
C ASP A 26 89.25 11.14 61.61
N SER A 27 89.28 10.85 62.91
CA SER A 27 88.55 9.77 63.54
C SER A 27 87.21 10.29 64.05
N GLY A 28 86.17 9.97 63.29
CA GLY A 28 84.80 10.16 63.71
C GLY A 28 83.95 9.01 63.26
N THR A 29 82.98 8.61 64.08
CA THR A 29 82.07 7.47 63.78
C THR A 29 80.65 7.85 64.05
N ILE A 30 79.77 7.47 63.16
CA ILE A 30 78.29 7.58 63.30
C ILE A 30 77.68 6.23 63.50
N THR A 31 76.95 6.09 64.61
CA THR A 31 76.12 4.89 64.85
C THR A 31 74.67 5.24 64.70
N ILE A 32 73.96 4.62 63.75
CA ILE A 32 72.58 4.83 63.39
C ILE A 32 71.88 3.52 63.08
N SER A 33 70.61 3.34 63.41
CA SER A 33 69.81 2.19 63.03
C SER A 33 69.52 2.13 61.54
N GLY A 34 69.47 0.92 60.96
CA GLY A 34 69.17 0.76 59.55
C GLY A 34 67.81 1.32 59.14
N GLU A 35 66.82 1.29 60.02
CA GLU A 35 65.49 1.88 59.79
C GLU A 35 65.52 3.39 59.73
N ALA A 36 66.33 4.02 60.61
CA ALA A 36 66.45 5.47 60.61
C ALA A 36 67.14 6.02 59.35
N MET A 37 67.82 5.22 58.58
CA MET A 37 68.48 5.62 57.34
C MET A 37 67.56 5.70 56.12
N ASN A 38 66.32 5.23 56.24
CA ASN A 38 65.37 5.19 55.10
C ASN A 38 63.99 5.81 55.48
N PRO A 39 63.93 7.08 55.84
CA PRO A 39 62.63 7.71 56.13
C PRO A 39 61.74 7.70 54.90
N VAL A 40 60.48 7.24 55.09
CA VAL A 40 59.46 7.20 54.06
C VAL A 40 58.27 8.06 54.48
N PHE A 41 57.97 9.05 53.68
CA PHE A 41 56.81 9.94 53.86
C PHE A 41 55.66 9.51 52.97
N THR A 42 54.44 9.72 53.45
CA THR A 42 53.28 9.69 52.57
C THR A 42 53.25 10.97 51.69
N SER A 43 52.35 11.04 50.72
CA SER A 43 52.16 12.23 49.91
C SER A 43 51.80 13.49 50.73
N ALA A 44 51.17 13.32 51.90
CA ALA A 44 50.88 14.41 52.81
C ALA A 44 52.10 15.13 53.38
N GLY A 45 53.24 14.47 53.35
CA GLY A 45 54.46 14.98 54.00
C GLY A 45 54.45 14.75 55.50
N GLY A 46 55.16 15.59 56.22
CA GLY A 46 55.28 15.50 57.66
C GLY A 46 56.75 15.64 58.14
N THR A 47 57.01 15.18 59.34
CA THR A 47 58.34 15.19 59.94
C THR A 47 58.77 13.76 60.33
N TYR A 48 60.05 13.48 60.18
CA TYR A 48 60.66 12.23 60.60
C TYR A 48 61.93 12.52 61.35
N THR A 49 62.12 12.00 62.55
CA THR A 49 63.30 12.21 63.37
C THR A 49 64.30 11.06 63.13
N VAL A 50 65.47 11.38 62.64
CA VAL A 50 66.59 10.51 62.48
C VAL A 50 67.49 10.62 63.68
N GLU A 51 67.50 9.63 64.60
CA GLU A 51 68.36 9.59 65.81
C GLU A 51 69.63 8.83 65.49
N PHE A 52 70.75 9.35 66.00
CA PHE A 52 72.07 8.77 65.85
C PHE A 52 73.02 9.14 66.97
N THR A 53 74.12 8.51 67.05
CA THR A 53 75.22 8.87 67.96
C THR A 53 76.47 9.21 67.15
N ALA A 54 77.13 10.32 67.42
CA ALA A 54 78.39 10.69 66.82
C ALA A 54 79.43 10.85 67.95
N ASP A 55 80.64 10.39 67.70
CA ASP A 55 81.74 10.46 68.69
C ASP A 55 82.60 11.75 68.52
N ASN A 56 82.33 12.53 67.48
CA ASN A 56 82.95 13.86 67.19
C ASN A 56 81.91 14.78 66.58
N GLU A 57 82.34 16.02 66.19
CA GLU A 57 81.50 16.94 65.46
C GLU A 57 81.00 16.32 64.17
N TRP A 58 79.69 16.55 63.85
CA TRP A 58 79.10 15.97 62.68
C TRP A 58 78.43 17.09 61.88
N ARG A 59 78.17 16.83 60.59
CA ARG A 59 77.44 17.69 59.63
C ARG A 59 76.60 16.96 58.63
N VAL A 60 75.55 17.58 58.13
CA VAL A 60 74.80 17.14 57.00
C VAL A 60 75.51 17.61 55.74
N ALA A 61 75.76 16.66 54.81
CA ALA A 61 76.20 16.92 53.45
C ALA A 61 75.17 16.50 52.47
N VAL A 62 74.73 17.38 51.65
CA VAL A 62 73.67 17.14 50.63
C VAL A 62 74.33 17.23 49.28
N PRO A 63 74.43 16.06 48.55
CA PRO A 63 75.06 16.05 47.24
C PRO A 63 74.25 16.77 46.17
N ASN A 64 72.92 16.86 46.36
CA ASN A 64 72.00 17.47 45.41
C ASN A 64 70.96 18.33 46.17
N THR A 65 70.76 19.56 45.74
CA THR A 65 69.87 20.50 46.38
C THR A 65 68.47 20.56 45.79
N ASN A 66 68.14 19.73 44.82
CA ASN A 66 66.84 19.74 44.18
C ASN A 66 65.66 19.46 45.13
N HIS A 67 65.93 18.86 46.29
CA HIS A 67 64.92 18.56 47.31
C HIS A 67 64.51 19.80 48.14
N TYR A 68 65.29 20.89 48.15
CA TYR A 68 65.00 22.08 48.98
C TYR A 68 63.64 22.72 48.69
N THR A 69 63.07 22.42 47.57
CA THR A 69 61.73 22.91 47.25
C THR A 69 60.62 22.22 48.02
N TRP A 70 60.90 21.00 48.55
CA TRP A 70 59.90 20.15 49.16
C TRP A 70 60.33 19.46 50.47
N SER A 71 61.64 19.42 50.79
CA SER A 71 62.15 18.78 52.00
C SER A 71 63.28 19.63 52.60
N SER A 72 63.43 19.54 53.90
CA SER A 72 64.50 20.16 54.66
C SER A 72 64.98 19.25 55.77
N VAL A 73 66.23 19.45 56.18
CA VAL A 73 66.87 18.71 57.28
C VAL A 73 67.42 19.72 58.29
N THR A 74 67.09 19.56 59.54
CA THR A 74 67.56 20.43 60.59
C THR A 74 67.70 19.74 61.96
N PRO A 75 68.75 20.03 62.77
CA PRO A 75 69.90 20.87 62.47
C PRO A 75 70.84 20.23 61.43
N THR A 76 71.70 21.04 60.80
CA THR A 76 72.64 20.57 59.75
C THR A 76 74.05 20.28 60.33
N SER A 77 74.27 20.48 61.61
CA SER A 77 75.50 20.12 62.30
C SER A 77 75.30 20.05 63.81
N GLY A 78 76.23 19.36 64.51
CA GLY A 78 76.20 19.31 65.97
C GLY A 78 77.49 18.71 66.51
N GLY A 79 77.60 18.54 67.85
CA GLY A 79 78.72 18.00 68.53
C GLY A 79 78.62 16.50 68.83
N ALA A 80 79.65 15.94 69.51
CA ALA A 80 79.65 14.57 69.93
C ALA A 80 78.48 14.18 70.87
N GLY A 81 78.05 12.95 70.87
CA GLY A 81 77.00 12.48 71.75
C GLY A 81 75.80 11.92 70.98
N LYS A 82 74.64 11.77 71.68
CA LYS A 82 73.38 11.45 71.08
C LYS A 82 72.80 12.64 70.35
N ASN A 83 72.51 12.46 69.10
CA ASN A 83 72.06 13.53 68.21
C ASN A 83 70.78 13.09 67.45
N GLN A 84 70.08 14.07 66.89
CA GLN A 84 68.99 13.85 66.00
C GLN A 84 68.96 14.95 64.91
N VAL A 85 68.48 14.55 63.75
CA VAL A 85 68.07 15.47 62.69
C VAL A 85 66.61 15.23 62.36
N ILE A 86 65.87 16.31 62.17
CA ILE A 86 64.47 16.28 61.74
C ILE A 86 64.44 16.52 60.24
N VAL A 87 63.97 15.52 59.54
CA VAL A 87 63.65 15.60 58.11
C VAL A 87 62.19 16.08 58.02
N THR A 88 61.95 17.16 57.35
CA THR A 88 60.59 17.70 57.08
C THR A 88 60.32 17.59 55.59
N ALA A 89 59.23 16.96 55.22
CA ALA A 89 58.76 16.91 53.83
C ALA A 89 57.42 17.65 53.67
N LEU A 90 57.36 18.55 52.73
CA LEU A 90 56.10 19.20 52.32
C LEU A 90 55.25 18.22 51.54
N ARG A 91 53.94 18.51 51.45
CA ARG A 91 53.00 17.75 50.65
C ARG A 91 53.54 17.53 49.21
N ASN A 92 53.47 16.29 48.72
CA ASN A 92 53.72 15.95 47.32
C ASN A 92 52.37 16.05 46.55
N PRO A 93 52.16 17.12 45.78
CA PRO A 93 50.95 17.22 44.97
C PRO A 93 51.04 16.43 43.65
N GLY A 94 52.22 15.89 43.35
CA GLY A 94 52.47 15.13 42.12
C GLY A 94 52.09 13.65 42.23
N HIS A 95 51.84 13.06 41.08
CA HIS A 95 51.50 11.63 40.96
C HIS A 95 52.71 10.72 40.81
N ASP A 96 53.91 11.27 40.94
CA ASP A 96 55.17 10.52 40.99
C ASP A 96 55.78 10.63 42.39
N GLY A 97 56.36 9.50 42.83
CA GLY A 97 57.17 9.48 44.02
C GLY A 97 58.43 10.28 43.80
N ARG A 98 58.99 10.81 44.89
CA ARG A 98 60.24 11.58 44.84
C ARG A 98 61.15 11.15 45.95
N GLU A 99 62.43 11.25 45.69
CA GLU A 99 63.46 10.83 46.62
C GLU A 99 64.68 11.76 46.53
N TYR A 100 65.43 11.77 47.60
CA TYR A 100 66.78 12.32 47.65
C TYR A 100 67.58 11.66 48.77
N SER A 101 68.86 11.87 48.77
CA SER A 101 69.75 11.38 49.86
C SER A 101 70.60 12.51 50.41
N PHE A 102 70.90 12.41 51.67
CA PHE A 102 71.91 13.26 52.31
C PHE A 102 72.82 12.38 53.16
N ASP A 103 74.09 12.86 53.39
CA ASP A 103 75.04 12.15 54.20
C ASP A 103 75.11 12.86 55.55
N LEU A 104 75.11 12.04 56.60
CA LEU A 104 75.62 12.47 57.93
C LEU A 104 77.10 12.10 57.96
N ARG A 105 77.95 13.11 58.14
CA ARG A 105 79.43 12.97 58.17
C ARG A 105 80.01 13.37 59.51
N CYS A 106 80.87 12.50 60.04
CA CYS A 106 81.65 12.67 61.23
C CYS A 106 83.05 12.22 60.93
N GLY A 107 84.04 13.18 60.84
CA GLY A 107 85.34 12.83 60.34
C GLY A 107 85.29 12.13 58.95
N LEU A 108 85.89 10.98 58.86
CA LEU A 108 85.88 10.18 57.63
C LEU A 108 84.65 9.24 57.50
N ASP A 109 83.89 9.05 58.58
CA ASP A 109 82.65 8.24 58.51
C ASP A 109 81.48 8.98 57.90
N SER A 110 80.73 8.35 57.06
CA SER A 110 79.60 8.89 56.39
C SER A 110 78.44 7.86 56.34
N LYS A 111 77.28 8.23 56.76
CA LYS A 111 76.01 7.49 56.65
C LYS A 111 75.07 8.16 55.74
N THR A 112 74.71 7.51 54.65
CA THR A 112 73.71 8.07 53.68
C THR A 112 72.30 7.77 54.15
N ILE A 113 71.53 8.80 54.31
CA ILE A 113 70.12 8.74 54.61
C ILE A 113 69.36 8.91 53.30
N LYS A 114 68.53 7.92 52.90
CA LYS A 114 67.70 7.93 51.73
C LYS A 114 66.28 8.32 52.11
N VAL A 115 65.84 9.51 51.73
CA VAL A 115 64.49 10.03 51.98
C VAL A 115 63.63 9.75 50.79
N THR A 116 62.52 9.05 51.00
CA THR A 116 61.53 8.73 49.96
C THR A 116 60.19 9.36 50.36
N GLN A 117 59.51 9.99 49.41
CA GLN A 117 58.14 10.45 49.59
C GLN A 117 57.26 9.83 48.50
N LYS A 118 56.15 9.20 48.93
CA LYS A 118 55.18 8.57 48.03
C LYS A 118 54.48 9.64 47.21
N GLN A 119 53.96 9.23 46.04
CA GLN A 119 53.11 10.00 45.15
C GLN A 119 51.74 10.26 45.79
N LEU A 120 51.02 11.26 45.30
CA LEU A 120 49.62 11.39 45.52
C LEU A 120 48.92 10.31 44.65
N ASN A 121 48.19 9.41 45.29
CA ASN A 121 47.38 8.43 44.60
C ASN A 121 46.24 9.11 43.89
N SER A 122 45.93 8.65 42.71
CA SER A 122 44.82 9.19 41.89
C SER A 122 44.35 8.15 40.93
N ILE A 123 43.05 8.21 40.71
CA ILE A 123 42.37 7.50 39.62
C ILE A 123 41.42 8.49 38.98
N THR A 124 41.38 8.51 37.65
CA THR A 124 40.42 9.29 36.86
C THR A 124 39.90 8.39 35.76
N VAL A 125 38.56 8.30 35.68
CA VAL A 125 37.85 7.49 34.70
C VAL A 125 37.08 8.41 33.78
N THR A 126 37.25 8.29 32.46
CA THR A 126 36.63 9.18 31.49
C THR A 126 36.20 8.44 30.23
N PRO A 127 35.01 8.82 29.64
CA PRO A 127 34.02 9.78 30.16
C PRO A 127 33.16 9.15 31.27
N GLY A 128 32.44 9.98 32.04
CA GLY A 128 31.55 9.53 33.12
C GLY A 128 30.23 8.93 32.65
N SER A 129 29.88 9.05 31.37
CA SER A 129 28.68 8.45 30.81
C SER A 129 28.82 8.23 29.31
N PHE A 130 27.99 7.30 28.82
CA PHE A 130 27.82 6.99 27.41
C PHE A 130 26.34 6.94 27.05
N ASP A 131 25.99 7.50 25.89
CA ASP A 131 24.69 7.34 25.25
C ASP A 131 24.88 6.41 24.05
N ILE A 132 24.27 5.23 24.10
CA ILE A 132 24.44 4.15 23.12
C ILE A 132 23.12 3.98 22.34
N PRO A 133 23.17 3.85 21.01
CA PRO A 133 21.99 3.57 20.21
C PRO A 133 21.43 2.19 20.53
N LYS A 134 20.20 1.94 20.07
CA LYS A 134 19.49 0.66 20.31
C LYS A 134 20.21 -0.56 19.73
N GLU A 135 20.96 -0.40 18.66
CA GLU A 135 21.74 -1.46 18.02
C GLU A 135 22.89 -1.97 18.89
N GLY A 136 23.26 -1.21 19.93
CA GLY A 136 24.41 -1.50 20.79
C GLY A 136 25.71 -0.98 20.20
N GLY A 137 26.82 -1.57 20.60
CA GLY A 137 28.14 -1.18 20.14
C GLY A 137 29.24 -1.50 21.14
N SER A 138 30.37 -0.78 21.04
CA SER A 138 31.46 -0.85 22.00
C SER A 138 31.73 0.53 22.61
N ILE A 139 32.11 0.54 23.88
CA ILE A 139 32.52 1.73 24.61
C ILE A 139 33.95 1.55 25.14
N ASP A 140 34.75 2.59 24.99
CA ASP A 140 36.11 2.66 25.47
C ASP A 140 36.21 3.61 26.65
N ILE A 141 36.53 3.08 27.82
CA ILE A 141 36.71 3.85 29.05
C ILE A 141 38.19 4.02 29.31
N LYS A 142 38.67 5.27 29.35
CA LYS A 142 40.03 5.59 29.69
C LYS A 142 40.17 5.69 31.20
N VAL A 143 41.11 4.92 31.75
CA VAL A 143 41.47 4.94 33.16
C VAL A 143 42.91 5.43 33.28
N VAL A 144 43.08 6.62 33.85
CA VAL A 144 44.38 7.16 34.19
C VAL A 144 44.57 6.96 35.70
N SER A 145 45.46 6.04 36.07
CA SER A 145 45.69 5.69 37.47
C SER A 145 47.17 5.39 37.72
N ASN A 146 47.65 5.78 38.89
CA ASN A 146 48.97 5.41 39.42
C ASN A 146 48.87 4.35 40.53
N ILE A 147 47.70 3.78 40.71
CA ILE A 147 47.40 2.69 41.65
C ILE A 147 46.60 1.61 40.98
N ASP A 148 46.56 0.42 41.54
CA ASP A 148 45.74 -0.69 41.06
C ASP A 148 44.26 -0.35 41.20
N PHE A 149 43.47 -0.76 40.21
CA PHE A 149 42.04 -0.62 40.19
C PHE A 149 41.39 -1.91 39.70
N ASP A 150 40.10 -2.06 39.99
CA ASP A 150 39.22 -3.10 39.50
C ASP A 150 37.93 -2.48 38.99
N TYR A 151 37.10 -3.26 38.29
CA TYR A 151 35.78 -2.79 37.84
C TYR A 151 34.73 -3.86 38.05
N LYS A 152 33.47 -3.40 38.23
CA LYS A 152 32.31 -4.27 38.38
C LYS A 152 31.15 -3.68 37.53
N ILE A 153 30.54 -4.52 36.68
CA ILE A 153 29.30 -4.21 36.02
C ILE A 153 28.16 -4.48 37.00
N ALA A 154 27.19 -3.59 37.10
CA ALA A 154 25.98 -3.76 37.92
C ALA A 154 25.25 -5.04 37.54
N ASP A 155 24.62 -5.73 38.50
CA ASP A 155 24.03 -7.06 38.28
C ASP A 155 22.91 -7.06 37.24
N ASP A 156 22.14 -6.01 37.14
CA ASP A 156 21.07 -5.77 36.17
C ASP A 156 21.57 -5.41 34.75
N ALA A 157 22.85 -5.04 34.64
CA ALA A 157 23.49 -4.70 33.36
C ALA A 157 24.37 -5.82 32.78
N LYS A 158 24.69 -6.86 33.55
CA LYS A 158 25.58 -7.94 33.11
C LYS A 158 25.11 -8.76 31.92
N GLU A 159 23.77 -8.80 31.69
CA GLU A 159 23.21 -9.51 30.55
C GLU A 159 23.47 -8.80 29.21
N TRP A 160 23.77 -7.50 29.22
CA TRP A 160 23.89 -6.70 28.01
C TRP A 160 25.15 -5.83 27.94
N ILE A 161 25.94 -5.71 29.03
CA ILE A 161 27.28 -5.11 29.03
C ILE A 161 28.27 -6.20 29.37
N SER A 162 29.30 -6.35 28.55
CA SER A 162 30.38 -7.31 28.79
C SER A 162 31.74 -6.70 28.47
N ALA A 163 32.78 -7.07 29.27
CA ALA A 163 34.13 -6.60 29.04
C ALA A 163 34.76 -7.34 27.87
N VAL A 164 35.41 -6.59 27.00
CA VAL A 164 36.31 -7.12 25.97
C VAL A 164 37.71 -6.95 26.50
N THR A 165 38.33 -8.02 27.04
CA THR A 165 39.60 -7.99 27.75
C THR A 165 40.74 -7.47 26.87
N THR A 166 41.36 -6.35 27.28
CA THR A 166 42.72 -5.99 26.86
C THR A 166 43.52 -5.53 28.07
N LYS A 167 44.58 -6.27 28.46
CA LYS A 167 45.57 -5.84 29.46
C LYS A 167 46.76 -5.19 28.74
N GLY A 168 46.99 -3.91 28.97
CA GLY A 168 48.17 -3.16 28.56
C GLY A 168 48.53 -2.12 29.60
N LEU A 169 49.83 -2.04 29.99
CA LEU A 169 50.36 -1.10 30.93
C LEU A 169 50.53 0.28 30.25
N VAL A 170 50.12 1.35 30.97
CA VAL A 170 50.24 2.80 30.65
C VAL A 170 49.10 3.30 29.74
N GLU A 171 48.22 4.08 30.25
CA GLU A 171 46.86 4.44 29.77
C GLU A 171 46.01 3.19 29.55
N ASN A 172 45.36 2.75 30.59
CA ASN A 172 44.46 1.60 30.47
C ASN A 172 43.15 2.03 29.79
N THR A 173 42.92 1.56 28.56
CA THR A 173 41.60 1.61 27.96
C THR A 173 40.93 0.27 28.27
N VAL A 174 39.75 0.34 28.90
CA VAL A 174 38.90 -0.83 29.13
C VAL A 174 37.73 -0.76 28.18
N THR A 175 37.64 -1.73 27.27
CA THR A 175 36.57 -1.80 26.27
C THR A 175 35.46 -2.70 26.76
N PHE A 176 34.22 -2.25 26.65
CA PHE A 176 33.01 -3.02 26.91
C PHE A 176 32.19 -3.12 25.65
N ALA A 177 31.60 -4.28 25.40
CA ALA A 177 30.59 -4.50 24.41
C ALA A 177 29.21 -4.26 25.05
N VAL A 178 28.35 -3.53 24.34
CA VAL A 178 26.96 -3.28 24.72
C VAL A 178 26.08 -3.97 23.69
N ALA A 179 25.31 -4.95 24.13
CA ALA A 179 24.41 -5.72 23.27
C ALA A 179 23.24 -4.87 22.77
N SER A 180 22.63 -5.25 21.63
CA SER A 180 21.43 -4.59 21.09
C SER A 180 20.27 -4.60 22.09
N ASN A 181 19.50 -3.51 22.10
CA ASN A 181 18.23 -3.37 22.81
C ASN A 181 17.02 -3.64 21.89
N GLU A 182 17.26 -4.10 20.66
CA GLU A 182 16.22 -4.49 19.71
C GLU A 182 15.64 -5.86 20.10
N ILE A 183 14.94 -5.87 21.24
CA ILE A 183 14.36 -7.09 21.80
C ILE A 183 12.87 -7.10 21.49
N TYR A 184 12.35 -8.24 20.98
CA TYR A 184 10.95 -8.43 20.72
C TYR A 184 10.08 -8.06 21.93
N ASN A 185 9.08 -7.20 21.69
CA ASN A 185 8.11 -6.71 22.66
C ASN A 185 8.72 -5.99 23.90
N LYS A 186 9.88 -5.32 23.71
CA LYS A 186 10.50 -4.46 24.72
C LYS A 186 10.90 -3.13 24.08
N PHE A 187 10.42 -2.03 24.66
CA PHE A 187 10.54 -0.69 24.08
C PHE A 187 11.04 0.36 25.07
N GLU A 188 11.53 -0.06 26.22
CA GLU A 188 12.07 0.85 27.23
C GLU A 188 13.55 1.12 26.96
N ALA A 189 13.97 2.36 27.23
CA ALA A 189 15.38 2.66 27.41
C ALA A 189 15.93 1.91 28.63
N ARG A 190 17.20 1.55 28.59
CA ARG A 190 17.83 0.92 29.75
C ARG A 190 19.10 1.65 30.13
N GLN A 191 19.44 1.56 31.41
CA GLN A 191 20.62 2.15 31.98
C GLN A 191 21.41 1.09 32.75
N GLY A 192 22.73 1.11 32.61
CA GLY A 192 23.63 0.26 33.36
C GLY A 192 24.73 1.10 34.02
N VAL A 193 25.34 0.55 35.04
CA VAL A 193 26.45 1.19 35.74
C VAL A 193 27.66 0.28 35.75
N ILE A 194 28.83 0.86 35.43
CA ILE A 194 30.11 0.21 35.56
C ILE A 194 30.91 0.97 36.64
N THR A 195 31.14 0.36 37.77
CA THR A 195 31.87 0.94 38.90
C THR A 195 33.35 0.56 38.82
N PHE A 196 34.21 1.56 38.74
CA PHE A 196 35.67 1.40 38.90
C PHE A 196 36.03 1.67 40.35
N THR A 197 36.81 0.75 40.95
CA THR A 197 37.16 0.84 42.38
C THR A 197 38.66 0.77 42.55
N SER A 198 39.20 1.62 43.44
CA SER A 198 40.60 1.64 43.86
C SER A 198 40.71 1.86 45.38
N SER A 199 41.92 1.89 45.89
CA SER A 199 42.17 2.27 47.31
C SER A 199 41.77 3.68 47.68
N GLU A 200 41.58 4.55 46.69
CA GLU A 200 41.21 5.97 46.88
C GLU A 200 39.70 6.23 46.75
N GLY A 201 38.90 5.21 46.38
CA GLY A 201 37.47 5.33 46.20
C GLY A 201 36.97 4.62 44.96
N SER A 202 35.72 4.97 44.57
CA SER A 202 35.06 4.40 43.37
C SER A 202 34.48 5.51 42.51
N GLU A 203 34.47 5.24 41.19
CA GLU A 203 33.83 6.08 40.20
C GLU A 203 32.86 5.25 39.38
N ASP A 204 31.64 5.78 39.16
CA ASP A 204 30.59 5.15 38.40
C ASP A 204 30.53 5.75 36.99
N ILE A 205 30.47 4.85 36.00
CA ILE A 205 30.24 5.17 34.60
C ILE A 205 28.84 4.76 34.25
N ILE A 206 28.03 5.71 33.82
CA ILE A 206 26.64 5.47 33.42
C ILE A 206 26.58 5.13 31.94
N VAL A 207 25.94 4.01 31.60
CA VAL A 207 25.69 3.58 30.23
C VAL A 207 24.18 3.67 29.98
N ASN A 208 23.75 4.67 29.23
CA ASN A 208 22.37 4.83 28.78
C ASN A 208 22.25 4.19 27.42
N GLN A 209 21.26 3.32 27.23
CA GLN A 209 20.95 2.79 25.90
C GLN A 209 19.54 3.18 25.46
N ALA A 210 19.44 3.64 24.23
CA ALA A 210 18.20 4.08 23.62
C ALA A 210 17.15 2.95 23.59
N PRO A 211 15.84 3.27 23.65
CA PRO A 211 14.75 2.32 23.54
C PRO A 211 14.70 1.73 22.13
N ASN A 212 14.19 0.52 22.04
CA ASN A 212 13.79 -0.03 20.74
C ASN A 212 12.61 0.76 20.17
N GLU A 213 12.51 0.84 18.85
CA GLU A 213 11.37 1.46 18.16
C GLU A 213 10.36 0.39 17.80
N ARG A 214 9.06 0.73 17.90
CA ARG A 214 8.00 -0.15 17.43
C ARG A 214 8.02 -0.21 15.91
N PHE A 215 7.91 -1.41 15.39
CA PHE A 215 7.88 -1.69 13.98
C PHE A 215 6.70 -2.58 13.65
N PHE A 216 5.86 -2.15 12.70
CA PHE A 216 4.71 -2.90 12.21
C PHE A 216 4.56 -2.62 10.72
N ASN A 217 4.62 -3.66 9.90
CA ASN A 217 4.45 -3.58 8.47
C ASN A 217 3.62 -4.75 7.96
N VAL A 218 2.60 -4.44 7.18
CA VAL A 218 1.73 -5.42 6.54
C VAL A 218 1.83 -5.25 5.04
N SER A 219 2.14 -6.31 4.33
CA SER A 219 2.35 -6.26 2.88
C SER A 219 1.85 -7.52 2.16
N PRO A 220 1.27 -7.36 0.95
CA PRO A 220 0.93 -6.09 0.31
C PRO A 220 -0.25 -5.38 1.01
N GLU A 221 -0.49 -4.09 0.74
CA GLU A 221 -1.61 -3.32 1.29
C GLU A 221 -2.98 -3.83 0.83
N SER A 222 -3.02 -4.53 -0.29
CA SER A 222 -4.20 -5.23 -0.81
C SER A 222 -3.80 -6.50 -1.55
N LEU A 223 -4.69 -7.47 -1.58
CA LEU A 223 -4.52 -8.74 -2.28
C LEU A 223 -5.50 -8.83 -3.46
N VAL A 224 -5.06 -9.40 -4.56
CA VAL A 224 -5.90 -9.65 -5.73
C VAL A 224 -5.82 -11.12 -6.10
N ALA A 225 -6.98 -11.76 -6.20
CA ALA A 225 -7.11 -13.13 -6.71
C ALA A 225 -7.81 -13.13 -8.09
N GLU A 226 -7.39 -14.03 -8.96
CA GLU A 226 -8.04 -14.23 -10.26
C GLU A 226 -9.42 -14.88 -10.10
N LYS A 227 -10.28 -14.77 -11.12
CA LYS A 227 -11.64 -15.33 -11.11
C LYS A 227 -11.66 -16.83 -10.76
N ASN A 228 -10.72 -17.59 -11.25
CA ASN A 228 -10.64 -19.03 -11.01
C ASN A 228 -10.12 -19.39 -9.61
N GLY A 229 -9.85 -18.38 -8.77
CA GLY A 229 -9.27 -18.57 -7.47
C GLY A 229 -7.77 -18.83 -7.51
N GLY A 230 -7.24 -19.38 -6.44
CA GLY A 230 -5.82 -19.65 -6.27
C GLY A 230 -5.35 -19.35 -4.85
N GLU A 231 -4.05 -19.21 -4.67
CA GLU A 231 -3.46 -18.85 -3.38
C GLU A 231 -2.93 -17.42 -3.40
N VAL A 232 -3.16 -16.70 -2.31
CA VAL A 232 -2.63 -15.37 -2.06
C VAL A 232 -1.93 -15.35 -0.71
N THR A 233 -0.90 -14.52 -0.56
CA THR A 233 -0.10 -14.49 0.67
C THR A 233 0.02 -13.06 1.19
N LEU A 234 -0.27 -12.91 2.48
CA LEU A 234 -0.06 -11.70 3.26
C LEU A 234 1.17 -11.89 4.15
N LYS A 235 2.01 -10.88 4.25
CA LYS A 235 3.15 -10.84 5.16
C LYS A 235 2.91 -9.79 6.24
N VAL A 236 3.19 -10.15 7.47
CA VAL A 236 3.16 -9.26 8.63
C VAL A 236 4.54 -9.31 9.29
N GLU A 237 5.19 -8.18 9.37
CA GLU A 237 6.46 -8.00 10.04
C GLU A 237 6.24 -7.04 11.22
N ALA A 238 6.46 -7.53 12.44
CA ALA A 238 6.31 -6.74 13.65
C ALA A 238 7.28 -7.20 14.73
N ASN A 239 7.70 -6.28 15.59
CA ASN A 239 8.53 -6.60 16.76
C ASN A 239 7.76 -6.62 18.07
N PHE A 240 6.43 -6.75 18.00
CA PHE A 240 5.51 -6.93 19.12
C PHE A 240 4.32 -7.83 18.72
N PRO A 241 3.51 -8.33 19.67
CA PRO A 241 2.41 -9.24 19.39
C PRO A 241 1.34 -8.62 18.48
N TYR A 242 0.81 -9.44 17.59
CA TYR A 242 -0.31 -9.12 16.72
C TYR A 242 -1.18 -10.36 16.50
N GLU A 243 -2.41 -10.15 16.07
CA GLU A 243 -3.35 -11.18 15.66
C GLU A 243 -3.80 -10.93 14.22
N VAL A 244 -4.08 -12.00 13.48
CA VAL A 244 -4.62 -11.93 12.14
C VAL A 244 -5.98 -12.61 12.16
N GLU A 245 -7.02 -11.82 11.90
CA GLU A 245 -8.40 -12.28 11.82
C GLU A 245 -8.74 -12.66 10.38
N ASP A 246 -9.30 -13.86 10.22
CA ASP A 246 -9.74 -14.33 8.91
C ASP A 246 -11.00 -13.58 8.47
N PRO A 247 -11.17 -13.36 7.15
CA PRO A 247 -12.40 -12.79 6.62
C PRO A 247 -13.60 -13.68 6.94
N ASP A 248 -14.73 -13.06 7.29
CA ASP A 248 -16.02 -13.75 7.39
C ASP A 248 -16.58 -14.02 5.99
N SER A 249 -15.98 -14.96 5.29
CA SER A 249 -16.29 -15.28 3.89
C SER A 249 -15.99 -16.75 3.60
N GLU A 250 -17.00 -17.50 3.21
CA GLU A 250 -16.87 -18.94 2.91
C GLU A 250 -15.89 -19.27 1.77
N TRP A 251 -15.59 -18.30 0.91
CA TRP A 251 -14.73 -18.47 -0.27
C TRP A 251 -13.24 -18.13 -0.02
N ILE A 252 -12.89 -17.69 1.20
CA ILE A 252 -11.51 -17.42 1.62
C ILE A 252 -11.18 -18.33 2.82
N THR A 253 -10.15 -19.15 2.68
CA THR A 253 -9.73 -20.06 3.75
C THR A 253 -8.25 -19.93 4.00
N ARG A 254 -7.85 -19.68 5.24
CA ARG A 254 -6.43 -19.71 5.63
C ARG A 254 -5.88 -21.13 5.55
N VAL A 255 -4.84 -21.34 4.77
CA VAL A 255 -4.16 -22.63 4.63
C VAL A 255 -2.85 -22.72 5.39
N SER A 256 -2.22 -21.58 5.67
CA SER A 256 -1.04 -21.51 6.54
C SER A 256 -0.91 -20.14 7.21
N GLY A 257 -0.22 -20.11 8.37
CA GLY A 257 0.11 -18.88 9.11
C GLY A 257 1.31 -19.16 10.01
N LYS A 258 2.54 -18.94 9.52
CA LYS A 258 3.79 -19.12 10.24
C LYS A 258 4.79 -18.03 9.88
N ASP A 259 5.60 -17.67 10.85
CA ASP A 259 6.73 -16.76 10.66
C ASP A 259 6.35 -15.44 9.93
N GLY A 260 5.20 -14.90 10.30
CA GLY A 260 4.68 -13.66 9.68
C GLY A 260 4.11 -13.81 8.28
N SER A 261 4.02 -15.03 7.74
CA SER A 261 3.46 -15.29 6.41
C SER A 261 2.13 -16.03 6.51
N PHE A 262 1.07 -15.46 5.96
CA PHE A 262 -0.31 -15.99 5.98
C PHE A 262 -0.76 -16.26 4.56
N THR A 263 -0.99 -17.52 4.22
CA THR A 263 -1.46 -17.92 2.90
C THR A 263 -2.94 -18.29 2.97
N TYR A 264 -3.70 -17.76 2.03
CA TYR A 264 -5.13 -17.99 1.88
C TYR A 264 -5.41 -18.67 0.56
N LYS A 265 -6.22 -19.71 0.60
CA LYS A 265 -6.85 -20.31 -0.57
C LYS A 265 -8.12 -19.53 -0.86
N VAL A 266 -8.26 -19.10 -2.10
CA VAL A 266 -9.43 -18.40 -2.64
C VAL A 266 -10.13 -19.32 -3.61
N GLU A 267 -11.41 -19.62 -3.37
CA GLU A 267 -12.24 -20.44 -4.26
C GLU A 267 -12.60 -19.66 -5.53
N ALA A 268 -12.95 -20.36 -6.61
CA ALA A 268 -13.38 -19.72 -7.84
C ALA A 268 -14.61 -18.81 -7.61
N ASN A 269 -14.60 -17.63 -8.23
CA ASN A 269 -15.73 -16.70 -8.17
C ASN A 269 -16.80 -17.14 -9.21
N PRO A 270 -17.96 -17.64 -8.80
CA PRO A 270 -19.03 -17.97 -9.72
C PRO A 270 -19.76 -16.74 -10.26
N ASP A 271 -19.65 -15.59 -9.55
CA ASP A 271 -20.41 -14.39 -9.84
C ASP A 271 -19.86 -13.63 -11.06
N PHE A 272 -20.72 -12.83 -11.65
CA PHE A 272 -20.33 -11.95 -12.76
C PHE A 272 -19.40 -10.83 -12.28
N GLY A 273 -19.73 -10.20 -11.17
CA GLY A 273 -18.95 -9.11 -10.56
C GLY A 273 -17.76 -9.60 -9.75
N SER A 274 -16.86 -8.67 -9.42
CA SER A 274 -15.82 -8.92 -8.43
C SER A 274 -16.43 -9.01 -7.03
N ARG A 275 -15.73 -9.71 -6.14
CA ARG A 275 -16.08 -9.79 -4.72
C ARG A 275 -14.87 -9.46 -3.86
N ALA A 276 -15.11 -9.03 -2.63
CA ALA A 276 -14.05 -8.66 -1.72
C ALA A 276 -14.29 -9.23 -0.32
N GLY A 277 -13.21 -9.48 0.39
CA GLY A 277 -13.18 -9.79 1.81
C GLY A 277 -12.07 -8.98 2.48
N VAL A 278 -12.10 -8.83 3.79
CA VAL A 278 -11.13 -8.05 4.53
C VAL A 278 -10.42 -8.95 5.53
N ILE A 279 -9.10 -8.92 5.52
CA ILE A 279 -8.23 -9.55 6.51
C ILE A 279 -7.79 -8.47 7.48
N ASN A 280 -8.18 -8.58 8.75
CA ASN A 280 -7.76 -7.63 9.76
C ASN A 280 -6.50 -8.13 10.46
N VAL A 281 -5.53 -7.23 10.61
CA VAL A 281 -4.36 -7.44 11.45
C VAL A 281 -4.43 -6.46 12.61
N THR A 282 -4.59 -6.99 13.82
CA THR A 282 -4.84 -6.20 15.02
C THR A 282 -3.73 -6.37 16.04
N THR A 283 -3.56 -5.40 16.90
CA THR A 283 -2.64 -5.43 18.03
C THR A 283 -3.33 -4.87 19.27
N GLU A 284 -2.71 -5.02 20.44
CA GLU A 284 -3.18 -4.34 21.65
C GLU A 284 -2.98 -2.81 21.61
N LEU A 285 -2.28 -2.29 20.62
CA LEU A 285 -1.93 -0.89 20.45
C LEU A 285 -2.83 -0.28 19.36
N GLU A 286 -3.68 0.66 19.72
CA GLU A 286 -4.66 1.27 18.79
C GLU A 286 -4.05 1.87 17.50
N ASP A 287 -2.82 2.39 17.58
CA ASP A 287 -2.14 3.00 16.44
C ASP A 287 -1.55 1.99 15.43
N TYR A 288 -1.57 0.70 15.74
CA TYR A 288 -0.96 -0.35 14.93
C TYR A 288 -1.99 -1.41 14.54
N SER A 289 -2.68 -1.15 13.46
CA SER A 289 -3.61 -2.10 12.84
C SER A 289 -3.59 -1.95 11.33
N ALA A 290 -4.03 -2.98 10.62
CA ALA A 290 -4.21 -2.95 9.17
C ALA A 290 -5.46 -3.73 8.78
N ALA A 291 -6.21 -3.18 7.82
CA ALA A 291 -7.29 -3.88 7.15
C ALA A 291 -6.88 -4.09 5.68
N VAL A 292 -6.61 -5.33 5.32
CA VAL A 292 -6.14 -5.70 3.98
C VAL A 292 -7.31 -6.23 3.18
N GLU A 293 -7.71 -5.48 2.15
CA GLU A 293 -8.73 -5.95 1.22
C GLU A 293 -8.17 -7.07 0.35
N LEU A 294 -8.89 -8.19 0.28
CA LEU A 294 -8.68 -9.25 -0.70
C LEU A 294 -9.80 -9.15 -1.73
N LYS A 295 -9.49 -8.60 -2.89
CA LYS A 295 -10.40 -8.50 -4.03
C LYS A 295 -10.21 -9.70 -4.95
N GLN A 296 -11.30 -10.39 -5.27
CA GLN A 296 -11.30 -11.42 -6.31
C GLN A 296 -11.99 -10.91 -7.56
N LYS A 297 -11.35 -11.06 -8.70
CA LYS A 297 -11.90 -10.70 -10.00
C LYS A 297 -13.15 -11.50 -10.31
N GLY A 298 -14.08 -10.86 -11.05
CA GLY A 298 -15.22 -11.50 -11.69
C GLY A 298 -15.03 -11.58 -13.19
N THR A 299 -16.15 -11.61 -13.95
CA THR A 299 -16.15 -11.47 -15.41
C THR A 299 -15.95 -10.01 -15.81
N ALA A 300 -16.59 -9.11 -15.09
CA ALA A 300 -16.45 -7.67 -15.26
C ALA A 300 -16.78 -6.92 -13.97
N ASP A 301 -16.14 -5.76 -13.79
CA ASP A 301 -16.59 -4.77 -12.80
C ASP A 301 -17.80 -4.00 -13.36
N VAL A 302 -18.80 -3.76 -12.50
CA VAL A 302 -20.04 -3.07 -12.88
C VAL A 302 -20.10 -1.73 -12.18
N SER A 303 -20.41 -0.69 -12.92
CA SER A 303 -20.62 0.67 -12.39
C SER A 303 -21.70 1.43 -13.13
N VAL A 304 -22.52 2.20 -12.42
CA VAL A 304 -23.41 3.19 -13.05
C VAL A 304 -22.52 4.39 -13.43
N LEU A 305 -22.35 4.60 -14.74
CA LEU A 305 -21.53 5.68 -15.26
C LEU A 305 -22.22 7.04 -15.09
N TRP A 306 -23.49 7.09 -15.45
CA TRP A 306 -24.37 8.25 -15.27
C TRP A 306 -25.84 7.87 -15.37
N GLN A 307 -26.70 8.71 -14.77
CA GLN A 307 -28.15 8.70 -14.92
C GLN A 307 -28.64 10.11 -15.23
N LYS A 308 -29.60 10.23 -16.14
CA LYS A 308 -30.17 11.50 -16.52
C LYS A 308 -31.69 11.40 -16.57
N ARG A 309 -32.36 12.48 -16.19
CA ARG A 309 -33.81 12.62 -16.32
C ARG A 309 -34.14 13.49 -17.53
N TYR A 310 -35.06 13.03 -18.35
CA TYR A 310 -35.47 13.80 -19.55
C TYR A 310 -35.97 15.18 -19.22
N SER A 311 -36.82 15.29 -18.19
CA SER A 311 -37.49 16.56 -17.81
C SER A 311 -36.52 17.53 -17.12
N ALA A 312 -35.61 17.04 -16.32
CA ALA A 312 -34.71 17.88 -15.50
C ALA A 312 -33.36 18.15 -16.17
N ASP A 313 -32.76 17.11 -16.74
CA ASP A 313 -31.37 17.17 -17.18
C ASP A 313 -31.23 17.31 -18.70
N LEU A 314 -32.21 16.85 -19.45
CA LEU A 314 -32.16 16.77 -20.91
C LEU A 314 -33.23 17.59 -21.63
N GLY A 315 -33.99 18.41 -20.94
CA GLY A 315 -35.05 19.36 -21.35
C GLY A 315 -35.51 19.47 -22.82
N ALA A 316 -34.68 19.00 -23.75
CA ALA A 316 -34.92 18.97 -25.18
C ALA A 316 -35.62 17.69 -25.66
N ILE A 317 -35.63 16.61 -24.85
CA ILE A 317 -36.23 15.33 -25.19
C ILE A 317 -37.62 15.25 -24.56
N ALA A 318 -38.62 15.71 -25.29
CA ALA A 318 -40.00 15.53 -24.88
C ALA A 318 -40.41 14.08 -25.16
N VAL A 319 -40.85 13.35 -24.15
CA VAL A 319 -41.45 12.03 -24.31
C VAL A 319 -42.87 12.25 -24.81
N ALA A 320 -43.05 12.20 -26.11
CA ALA A 320 -44.36 12.47 -26.75
C ALA A 320 -45.10 11.19 -27.11
N GLY A 321 -45.16 10.20 -26.20
CA GLY A 321 -45.96 8.98 -26.42
C GLY A 321 -45.42 8.07 -27.52
N GLY A 322 -44.18 8.26 -27.96
CA GLY A 322 -43.48 7.41 -28.94
C GLY A 322 -42.42 6.55 -28.29
N PRO A 323 -41.96 5.46 -28.96
CA PRO A 323 -40.92 4.60 -28.43
C PRO A 323 -39.61 5.37 -28.32
N LEU A 324 -38.92 5.20 -27.19
CA LEU A 324 -37.53 5.62 -27.05
C LEU A 324 -36.62 4.55 -27.65
N ARG A 325 -35.67 4.96 -28.47
CA ARG A 325 -34.71 4.04 -29.14
C ARG A 325 -33.32 4.60 -29.09
N LEU A 326 -32.35 3.73 -28.94
CA LEU A 326 -30.97 4.06 -28.66
C LEU A 326 -30.03 3.56 -29.76
N ALA A 327 -29.06 4.37 -30.11
CA ALA A 327 -27.88 3.95 -30.87
C ALA A 327 -26.65 4.76 -30.47
N VAL A 328 -25.46 4.26 -30.74
CA VAL A 328 -24.21 4.96 -30.50
C VAL A 328 -23.47 5.20 -31.81
N LYS A 329 -23.00 6.44 -32.01
CA LYS A 329 -22.05 6.75 -33.07
C LYS A 329 -20.84 7.47 -32.45
N ASP A 330 -19.69 6.81 -32.49
CA ASP A 330 -18.46 7.30 -31.86
C ASP A 330 -18.69 7.57 -30.35
N ASP A 331 -18.44 8.78 -29.89
CA ASP A 331 -18.68 9.22 -28.50
C ASP A 331 -20.06 9.83 -28.27
N ILE A 332 -20.99 9.60 -29.18
CA ILE A 332 -22.34 10.17 -29.13
C ILE A 332 -23.38 9.06 -28.93
N LEU A 333 -24.20 9.18 -27.88
CA LEU A 333 -25.41 8.41 -27.73
C LEU A 333 -26.54 9.15 -28.46
N LEU A 334 -27.22 8.48 -29.34
CA LEU A 334 -28.36 8.96 -30.08
C LEU A 334 -29.65 8.44 -29.46
N VAL A 335 -30.63 9.30 -29.29
CA VAL A 335 -31.96 8.97 -28.78
C VAL A 335 -33.00 9.37 -29.81
N GLY A 336 -33.77 8.40 -30.27
CA GLY A 336 -34.99 8.63 -31.05
C GLY A 336 -36.21 8.55 -30.14
N ASN A 337 -37.22 9.36 -30.40
CA ASN A 337 -38.48 9.40 -29.61
C ASN A 337 -39.75 9.27 -30.47
N GLY A 338 -39.67 8.60 -31.61
CA GLY A 338 -40.76 8.52 -32.56
C GLY A 338 -40.97 9.78 -33.40
N GLY A 339 -40.18 10.83 -33.18
CA GLY A 339 -40.24 12.10 -33.91
C GLY A 339 -39.35 12.13 -35.15
N ASN A 340 -39.23 13.33 -35.72
CA ASN A 340 -38.50 13.61 -36.96
C ASN A 340 -37.08 14.13 -36.74
N LYS A 341 -36.51 13.87 -35.59
CA LYS A 341 -35.10 14.19 -35.24
C LYS A 341 -34.53 13.20 -34.23
N LEU A 342 -33.22 13.11 -34.19
CA LEU A 342 -32.47 12.41 -33.15
C LEU A 342 -31.91 13.42 -32.15
N TYR A 343 -31.78 13.00 -30.91
CA TYR A 343 -31.14 13.77 -29.85
C TYR A 343 -29.75 13.16 -29.59
N ALA A 344 -28.74 14.00 -29.70
CA ALA A 344 -27.35 13.60 -29.47
C ALA A 344 -26.94 13.94 -28.04
N LEU A 345 -26.46 12.95 -27.31
CA LEU A 345 -25.93 13.07 -25.95
C LEU A 345 -24.44 12.67 -25.94
N ASN A 346 -23.68 13.26 -25.05
CA ASN A 346 -22.34 12.78 -24.77
C ASN A 346 -22.41 11.38 -24.15
N ARG A 347 -21.78 10.39 -24.75
CA ARG A 347 -21.82 9.00 -24.32
C ARG A 347 -21.28 8.80 -22.90
N GLN A 348 -20.24 9.57 -22.50
CA GLN A 348 -19.55 9.40 -21.22
C GLN A 348 -20.24 10.15 -20.06
N THR A 349 -20.96 11.23 -20.34
CA THR A 349 -21.56 12.10 -19.30
C THR A 349 -23.09 12.14 -19.33
N GLY A 350 -23.69 11.67 -20.42
CA GLY A 350 -25.13 11.78 -20.65
C GLY A 350 -25.63 13.21 -20.96
N GLU A 351 -24.74 14.19 -21.12
CA GLU A 351 -25.12 15.58 -21.39
C GLU A 351 -25.68 15.74 -22.80
N TYR A 352 -26.76 16.53 -22.92
CA TYR A 352 -27.34 16.88 -24.21
C TYR A 352 -26.36 17.76 -25.02
N LEU A 353 -26.14 17.40 -26.27
CA LEU A 353 -25.26 18.13 -27.19
C LEU A 353 -26.05 18.91 -28.24
N LYS A 354 -26.85 18.22 -29.05
CA LYS A 354 -27.61 18.83 -30.16
C LYS A 354 -28.74 17.93 -30.66
N GLY A 355 -29.65 18.50 -31.42
CA GLY A 355 -30.60 17.76 -32.26
C GLY A 355 -30.03 17.51 -33.65
N ILE A 356 -30.30 16.33 -34.22
CA ILE A 356 -29.86 15.90 -35.56
C ILE A 356 -31.12 15.69 -36.38
N ALA A 357 -31.23 16.38 -37.52
CA ALA A 357 -32.33 16.23 -38.45
C ALA A 357 -32.29 14.87 -39.15
N VAL A 358 -33.43 14.25 -39.32
CA VAL A 358 -33.58 13.02 -40.13
C VAL A 358 -34.28 13.36 -41.46
N PRO A 359 -34.24 12.45 -42.46
CA PRO A 359 -34.95 12.67 -43.71
C PRO A 359 -36.42 13.04 -43.53
N GLU A 360 -36.92 13.86 -44.41
CA GLU A 360 -38.36 14.24 -44.43
C GLU A 360 -39.23 12.96 -44.54
N GLY A 361 -40.21 12.86 -43.68
CA GLY A 361 -41.13 11.73 -43.59
C GLY A 361 -40.59 10.53 -42.77
N LEU A 362 -39.36 10.58 -42.25
CA LEU A 362 -38.88 9.60 -41.32
C LEU A 362 -39.27 9.98 -39.89
N SER A 363 -40.19 9.24 -39.31
CA SER A 363 -40.45 9.22 -37.87
C SER A 363 -39.64 8.07 -37.26
N VAL A 364 -38.68 8.39 -36.41
CA VAL A 364 -37.72 7.38 -35.92
C VAL A 364 -38.36 6.48 -34.88
N HIS A 365 -38.92 5.37 -35.34
CA HIS A 365 -39.53 4.32 -34.51
C HIS A 365 -38.52 3.24 -34.12
N SER A 366 -37.54 2.99 -34.99
CA SER A 366 -36.43 2.08 -34.73
C SER A 366 -35.10 2.78 -34.91
N LEU A 367 -34.18 2.54 -34.01
CA LEU A 367 -32.82 3.06 -34.03
C LEU A 367 -31.91 1.98 -33.45
N VAL A 368 -30.91 1.50 -34.18
CA VAL A 368 -30.03 0.40 -33.75
C VAL A 368 -28.64 0.59 -34.30
N ASN A 369 -27.66 -0.08 -33.67
CA ASN A 369 -26.31 -0.25 -34.19
C ASN A 369 -26.15 -1.63 -34.84
N ASP A 370 -25.41 -1.69 -35.94
CA ASP A 370 -24.74 -2.90 -36.35
C ASP A 370 -23.44 -3.15 -35.58
N ASP A 371 -22.79 -4.30 -35.79
CA ASP A 371 -21.56 -4.65 -35.06
C ASP A 371 -20.35 -3.82 -35.47
N ALA A 372 -20.40 -3.12 -36.60
CA ALA A 372 -19.38 -2.19 -37.08
C ALA A 372 -19.59 -0.74 -36.60
N GLY A 373 -20.65 -0.46 -35.82
CA GLY A 373 -20.99 0.85 -35.32
C GLY A 373 -21.71 1.76 -36.32
N ASN A 374 -22.25 1.18 -37.41
CA ASN A 374 -23.17 1.92 -38.27
C ASN A 374 -24.52 2.08 -37.55
N VAL A 375 -25.14 3.22 -37.70
CA VAL A 375 -26.47 3.50 -37.12
C VAL A 375 -27.52 3.30 -38.18
N LEU A 376 -28.55 2.50 -37.86
CA LEU A 376 -29.70 2.27 -38.71
C LEU A 376 -30.94 2.87 -38.07
N ALA A 377 -31.79 3.49 -38.89
CA ALA A 377 -33.06 4.01 -38.46
C ALA A 377 -34.18 3.65 -39.44
N ALA A 378 -35.38 3.41 -38.87
CA ALA A 378 -36.60 3.18 -39.65
C ALA A 378 -37.81 3.79 -38.98
N ALA A 379 -38.82 4.13 -39.80
CA ALA A 379 -40.15 4.46 -39.32
C ALA A 379 -40.98 3.20 -39.10
N LEU A 380 -41.99 3.28 -38.25
CA LEU A 380 -43.06 2.31 -38.23
C LEU A 380 -43.87 2.45 -39.51
N THR A 381 -43.90 1.40 -40.30
CA THR A 381 -44.57 1.45 -41.60
C THR A 381 -46.03 1.02 -41.43
N PRO A 382 -47.00 1.87 -41.73
CA PRO A 382 -48.43 1.51 -41.65
C PRO A 382 -48.78 0.45 -42.66
N PHE A 383 -49.92 -0.19 -42.46
CA PHE A 383 -50.46 -1.22 -43.31
C PHE A 383 -50.39 -0.87 -44.80
N GLY A 384 -49.89 -1.80 -45.63
CA GLY A 384 -49.70 -1.61 -47.07
C GLY A 384 -48.62 -0.59 -47.46
N GLY A 385 -47.88 -0.08 -46.49
CA GLY A 385 -46.82 0.87 -46.73
C GLY A 385 -45.47 0.24 -47.07
N THR A 386 -44.50 1.08 -47.28
CA THR A 386 -43.13 0.74 -47.64
C THR A 386 -42.20 1.00 -46.48
N LEU A 387 -41.58 -0.05 -45.92
CA LEU A 387 -40.49 0.05 -44.94
C LEU A 387 -39.27 0.58 -45.64
N ARG A 388 -38.67 1.65 -45.07
CA ARG A 388 -37.39 2.21 -45.49
C ARG A 388 -36.46 2.19 -44.31
N ILE A 389 -35.31 1.57 -44.50
CA ILE A 389 -34.23 1.53 -43.51
C ILE A 389 -33.08 2.38 -44.01
N TYR A 390 -32.65 3.32 -43.21
CA TYR A 390 -31.59 4.26 -43.51
C TYR A 390 -30.36 3.95 -42.65
N THR A 391 -29.14 4.17 -43.21
CA THR A 391 -27.89 4.13 -42.48
C THR A 391 -27.27 5.51 -42.37
N PHE A 392 -26.77 5.84 -41.18
CA PHE A 392 -26.02 7.04 -40.91
C PHE A 392 -24.51 6.71 -40.90
N LYS A 393 -23.83 6.97 -42.01
CA LYS A 393 -22.35 6.85 -42.07
C LYS A 393 -21.66 7.92 -41.25
N SER A 394 -22.24 9.11 -41.20
CA SER A 394 -21.81 10.27 -40.44
C SER A 394 -23.04 11.01 -39.91
N LEU A 395 -22.92 11.65 -38.77
CA LEU A 395 -23.97 12.50 -38.20
C LEU A 395 -24.03 13.89 -38.86
N GLU A 396 -23.09 14.23 -39.72
CA GLU A 396 -22.99 15.50 -40.43
C GLU A 396 -23.53 15.42 -41.89
N SER A 397 -23.81 14.23 -42.38
CA SER A 397 -24.33 13.96 -43.73
C SER A 397 -25.73 13.37 -43.69
N ALA A 398 -26.46 13.51 -44.79
CA ALA A 398 -27.74 12.84 -44.93
C ALA A 398 -27.56 11.33 -44.88
N PRO A 399 -28.44 10.58 -44.19
CA PRO A 399 -28.37 9.12 -44.19
C PRO A 399 -28.66 8.53 -45.56
N GLU A 400 -28.07 7.40 -45.83
CA GLU A 400 -28.27 6.64 -47.07
C GLU A 400 -29.32 5.57 -46.87
N MET A 401 -30.18 5.35 -47.86
CA MET A 401 -31.16 4.27 -47.82
C MET A 401 -30.47 2.91 -48.02
N LEU A 402 -30.56 2.05 -47.03
CA LEU A 402 -30.02 0.67 -47.07
C LEU A 402 -30.92 -0.25 -47.84
N LEU A 403 -32.22 -0.23 -47.51
CA LEU A 403 -33.21 -1.04 -48.15
C LEU A 403 -34.60 -0.37 -48.17
N GLU A 404 -35.35 -0.74 -49.16
CA GLU A 404 -36.78 -0.40 -49.30
C GLU A 404 -37.55 -1.71 -49.51
N TYR A 405 -38.61 -1.92 -48.74
CA TYR A 405 -39.41 -3.13 -48.82
C TYR A 405 -40.90 -2.82 -48.69
N THR A 406 -41.67 -3.19 -49.67
CA THR A 406 -43.13 -3.05 -49.66
C THR A 406 -43.73 -4.41 -49.33
N HIS A 407 -44.43 -4.48 -48.22
CA HIS A 407 -45.12 -5.69 -47.82
C HIS A 407 -46.42 -5.89 -48.64
N ASN A 408 -46.51 -6.99 -49.34
CA ASN A 408 -47.73 -7.37 -50.08
C ASN A 408 -48.74 -7.96 -49.09
N ALA A 409 -49.52 -7.13 -48.53
CA ALA A 409 -50.31 -7.30 -47.34
C ALA A 409 -51.30 -8.46 -47.36
N ILE A 410 -51.00 -9.47 -46.59
CA ILE A 410 -52.02 -10.33 -46.00
C ILE A 410 -52.44 -9.82 -44.63
N TRP A 411 -51.73 -8.82 -44.09
CA TRP A 411 -51.82 -8.38 -42.70
C TRP A 411 -52.19 -6.90 -42.61
N SER A 412 -53.12 -6.58 -41.75
CA SER A 412 -53.54 -5.22 -41.42
C SER A 412 -52.61 -4.52 -40.41
N SER A 413 -51.33 -4.78 -40.48
CA SER A 413 -50.41 -4.46 -39.41
C SER A 413 -49.24 -3.58 -39.86
N SER A 414 -48.67 -2.83 -38.96
CA SER A 414 -47.44 -2.07 -39.17
C SER A 414 -46.20 -2.99 -39.16
N MET A 415 -45.10 -2.48 -39.69
CA MET A 415 -43.82 -3.15 -39.72
C MET A 415 -42.71 -2.20 -39.24
N GLY A 416 -41.89 -2.67 -38.35
CA GLY A 416 -40.84 -1.85 -37.77
C GLY A 416 -40.02 -2.63 -36.73
N ASN A 417 -39.52 -1.94 -35.73
CA ASN A 417 -38.69 -2.46 -34.66
C ASN A 417 -37.56 -3.36 -35.19
N ILE A 418 -36.71 -2.74 -36.03
CA ILE A 418 -35.61 -3.43 -36.67
C ILE A 418 -34.52 -3.86 -35.66
N ARG A 419 -33.88 -4.98 -35.95
CA ARG A 419 -32.66 -5.44 -35.27
C ARG A 419 -31.63 -5.87 -36.31
N VAL A 420 -30.34 -5.79 -35.94
CA VAL A 420 -29.24 -6.10 -36.86
C VAL A 420 -28.08 -6.74 -36.12
N ARG A 421 -27.43 -7.68 -36.82
CA ARG A 421 -26.15 -8.26 -36.44
C ARG A 421 -25.22 -8.33 -37.63
N GLY A 422 -23.90 -8.19 -37.40
CA GLY A 422 -22.91 -8.10 -38.44
C GLY A 422 -22.65 -6.67 -38.90
N ASP A 423 -21.98 -6.50 -40.02
CA ASP A 423 -21.62 -5.24 -40.65
C ASP A 423 -22.44 -5.08 -41.95
N VAL A 424 -23.36 -4.12 -41.97
CA VAL A 424 -24.24 -3.91 -43.13
C VAL A 424 -23.49 -3.51 -44.41
N THR A 425 -22.25 -3.09 -44.29
CA THR A 425 -21.38 -2.80 -45.45
C THR A 425 -20.70 -4.06 -46.01
N ARG A 426 -20.80 -5.19 -45.33
CA ARG A 426 -20.14 -6.46 -45.68
C ARG A 426 -21.08 -7.66 -45.54
N LYS A 427 -21.24 -8.19 -44.34
CA LYS A 427 -22.12 -9.30 -44.01
C LYS A 427 -22.92 -8.97 -42.77
N ALA A 428 -24.27 -9.05 -42.88
CA ALA A 428 -25.16 -8.78 -41.78
C ALA A 428 -26.51 -9.47 -41.98
N VAL A 429 -27.26 -9.58 -40.90
CA VAL A 429 -28.68 -9.90 -40.93
C VAL A 429 -29.44 -8.71 -40.35
N VAL A 430 -30.44 -8.23 -41.08
CA VAL A 430 -31.41 -7.25 -40.62
C VAL A 430 -32.75 -7.92 -40.49
N THR A 431 -33.46 -7.69 -39.40
CA THR A 431 -34.83 -8.19 -39.19
C THR A 431 -35.76 -7.05 -38.84
N ALA A 432 -37.03 -7.21 -39.13
CA ALA A 432 -38.10 -6.33 -38.69
C ALA A 432 -39.29 -7.17 -38.20
N PHE A 433 -39.89 -6.71 -37.12
CA PHE A 433 -41.08 -7.35 -36.57
C PHE A 433 -42.34 -6.79 -37.25
N VAL A 434 -43.35 -7.65 -37.42
CA VAL A 434 -44.66 -7.27 -37.98
C VAL A 434 -45.67 -7.14 -36.84
N ASP A 435 -46.05 -5.91 -36.51
CA ASP A 435 -46.89 -5.58 -35.35
C ASP A 435 -48.29 -6.24 -35.45
N VAL A 436 -48.88 -6.53 -34.30
CA VAL A 436 -50.18 -7.19 -34.16
C VAL A 436 -50.25 -8.50 -34.98
N SER A 437 -49.15 -9.22 -34.99
CA SER A 437 -49.04 -10.45 -35.76
C SER A 437 -48.12 -11.47 -35.08
N GLN A 438 -47.92 -12.60 -35.78
CA GLN A 438 -47.00 -13.65 -35.39
C GLN A 438 -45.80 -13.75 -36.35
N TYR A 439 -45.48 -12.66 -37.05
CA TYR A 439 -44.56 -12.72 -38.16
C TYR A 439 -43.42 -11.74 -38.03
N TRP A 440 -42.32 -12.08 -38.65
CA TRP A 440 -41.14 -11.27 -38.84
C TRP A 440 -40.69 -11.35 -40.30
N VAL A 441 -39.91 -10.37 -40.71
CA VAL A 441 -39.22 -10.35 -42.00
C VAL A 441 -37.74 -10.09 -41.76
N GLY A 442 -36.88 -10.74 -42.54
CA GLY A 442 -35.44 -10.55 -42.43
C GLY A 442 -34.73 -10.58 -43.77
N TRP A 443 -33.56 -9.98 -43.80
CA TRP A 443 -32.70 -9.88 -44.96
C TRP A 443 -31.25 -10.28 -44.58
N GLN A 444 -30.70 -11.21 -45.39
CA GLN A 444 -29.27 -11.46 -45.34
C GLN A 444 -28.58 -10.42 -46.21
N ILE A 445 -27.57 -9.76 -45.67
CA ILE A 445 -26.65 -8.88 -46.41
C ILE A 445 -25.36 -9.65 -46.67
N THR A 446 -24.90 -9.62 -47.92
CA THR A 446 -23.65 -10.24 -48.33
C THR A 446 -22.89 -9.29 -49.26
N ASP A 447 -21.62 -9.04 -48.99
CA ASP A 447 -20.79 -8.03 -49.67
C ASP A 447 -21.47 -6.63 -49.79
N GLY A 448 -22.15 -6.25 -48.71
CA GLY A 448 -22.90 -4.98 -48.63
C GLY A 448 -24.17 -4.94 -49.48
N LYS A 449 -24.62 -6.05 -50.02
CA LYS A 449 -25.84 -6.14 -50.84
C LYS A 449 -26.92 -6.84 -50.07
N VAL A 450 -28.10 -6.22 -50.03
CA VAL A 450 -29.30 -6.78 -49.42
C VAL A 450 -29.84 -7.88 -50.29
N GLY A 451 -30.04 -9.07 -49.71
CA GLY A 451 -30.67 -10.23 -50.37
C GLY A 451 -32.19 -10.15 -50.35
N ASP A 452 -32.81 -11.24 -50.81
CA ASP A 452 -34.25 -11.38 -50.81
C ASP A 452 -34.84 -11.42 -49.40
N ALA A 453 -36.04 -10.91 -49.20
CA ALA A 453 -36.75 -10.95 -47.95
C ALA A 453 -37.16 -12.38 -47.58
N VAL A 454 -36.85 -12.78 -46.36
CA VAL A 454 -37.26 -14.03 -45.76
C VAL A 454 -38.36 -13.75 -44.74
N PHE A 455 -39.47 -14.45 -44.84
CA PHE A 455 -40.57 -14.39 -43.89
C PHE A 455 -40.55 -15.61 -42.96
N GLY A 456 -40.89 -15.35 -41.70
CA GLY A 456 -41.06 -16.42 -40.75
C GLY A 456 -42.14 -16.12 -39.72
N SER A 457 -42.53 -17.15 -38.98
CA SER A 457 -43.52 -17.03 -37.90
C SER A 457 -42.83 -17.21 -36.55
N ILE A 458 -43.31 -16.48 -35.54
CA ILE A 458 -42.93 -16.74 -34.14
C ILE A 458 -43.84 -17.76 -33.45
N ALA A 459 -44.91 -18.19 -34.12
CA ALA A 459 -45.76 -19.23 -33.55
C ALA A 459 -45.03 -20.59 -33.55
N PRO A 460 -45.15 -21.43 -32.49
CA PRO A 460 -46.07 -21.29 -31.38
C PRO A 460 -45.52 -20.52 -30.17
N ALA A 461 -44.37 -19.88 -30.25
CA ALA A 461 -43.76 -19.17 -29.12
C ALA A 461 -44.67 -18.02 -28.60
N ALA A 462 -45.46 -17.42 -29.49
CA ALA A 462 -46.41 -16.39 -29.12
C ALA A 462 -47.70 -16.42 -29.97
N ILE A 463 -48.83 -15.98 -29.42
CA ILE A 463 -50.11 -15.97 -30.09
C ILE A 463 -50.32 -14.67 -30.88
N THR A 464 -50.13 -13.54 -30.26
CA THR A 464 -50.22 -12.20 -30.87
C THR A 464 -49.28 -11.28 -30.10
N VAL A 465 -48.50 -10.48 -30.81
CA VAL A 465 -47.52 -9.58 -30.24
C VAL A 465 -47.67 -8.18 -30.80
N TRP A 466 -47.48 -7.22 -29.95
CA TRP A 466 -47.61 -5.80 -30.29
C TRP A 466 -46.24 -5.13 -30.39
N ASP A 467 -45.87 -4.63 -31.56
CA ASP A 467 -44.59 -3.93 -31.77
C ASP A 467 -44.55 -2.61 -30.96
N SER A 468 -45.72 -1.94 -30.84
CA SER A 468 -45.84 -0.74 -30.02
C SER A 468 -45.44 -0.92 -28.55
N TYR A 469 -45.36 -2.13 -28.08
CA TYR A 469 -44.85 -2.51 -26.76
C TYR A 469 -43.40 -3.00 -26.79
N GLY A 470 -42.69 -2.82 -27.93
CA GLY A 470 -41.26 -3.10 -28.02
C GLY A 470 -40.88 -4.51 -28.45
N ALA A 471 -41.85 -5.34 -28.85
CA ALA A 471 -41.52 -6.68 -29.34
C ALA A 471 -40.50 -6.67 -30.47
N CYS A 472 -39.53 -7.55 -30.44
CA CYS A 472 -38.51 -7.64 -31.47
C CYS A 472 -38.03 -9.07 -31.75
N VAL A 473 -37.59 -9.28 -32.98
CA VAL A 473 -36.85 -10.45 -33.41
C VAL A 473 -35.44 -10.03 -33.77
N ALA A 474 -34.48 -10.55 -33.07
CA ALA A 474 -33.07 -10.17 -33.23
C ALA A 474 -32.24 -11.33 -33.81
N PRO A 475 -31.37 -11.10 -34.80
CA PRO A 475 -30.45 -12.12 -35.26
C PRO A 475 -29.45 -12.54 -34.19
N VAL A 476 -29.10 -13.84 -34.14
CA VAL A 476 -28.05 -14.33 -33.23
C VAL A 476 -26.65 -13.94 -33.72
N SER A 477 -26.46 -13.90 -35.04
CA SER A 477 -25.18 -13.56 -35.67
C SER A 477 -25.40 -12.82 -37.02
N ASP A 478 -24.33 -12.65 -37.79
CA ASP A 478 -24.35 -12.12 -39.15
C ASP A 478 -24.82 -13.13 -40.22
N ASP A 479 -25.29 -14.31 -39.80
CA ASP A 479 -25.84 -15.35 -40.66
C ASP A 479 -27.24 -15.73 -40.19
N LEU A 480 -28.21 -15.60 -41.08
CA LEU A 480 -29.61 -15.88 -40.75
C LEU A 480 -29.84 -17.35 -40.33
N ASN A 481 -28.99 -18.25 -40.82
CA ASN A 481 -29.08 -19.69 -40.49
C ASN A 481 -28.63 -20.00 -39.05
N ASP A 482 -27.91 -19.09 -38.37
CA ASP A 482 -27.53 -19.27 -36.98
C ASP A 482 -28.69 -19.05 -35.99
N GLY A 483 -29.81 -18.54 -36.50
CA GLY A 483 -31.06 -18.43 -35.78
C GLY A 483 -31.39 -17.01 -35.30
N LEU A 484 -32.51 -16.94 -34.61
CA LEU A 484 -33.10 -15.69 -34.16
C LEU A 484 -33.48 -15.77 -32.70
N LEU A 485 -33.41 -14.65 -32.01
CA LEU A 485 -33.96 -14.43 -30.66
C LEU A 485 -35.28 -13.67 -30.79
N PHE A 486 -36.24 -14.00 -29.95
CA PHE A 486 -37.52 -13.30 -29.86
C PHE A 486 -37.85 -13.00 -28.40
N ILE A 487 -38.32 -11.79 -28.16
CA ILE A 487 -39.01 -11.38 -26.94
C ILE A 487 -40.10 -10.39 -27.29
N GLY A 488 -41.17 -10.37 -26.50
CA GLY A 488 -42.24 -9.44 -26.70
C GLY A 488 -43.34 -9.56 -25.68
N TYR A 489 -44.31 -8.64 -25.74
CA TYR A 489 -45.51 -8.69 -24.92
C TYR A 489 -46.42 -9.79 -25.47
N SER A 490 -46.19 -11.01 -25.02
CA SER A 490 -47.05 -12.14 -25.32
C SER A 490 -46.85 -13.18 -24.24
N ALA A 491 -47.90 -13.53 -23.56
CA ALA A 491 -47.91 -14.73 -22.73
C ALA A 491 -48.08 -15.96 -23.59
N ASP A 492 -47.33 -17.00 -23.36
CA ASP A 492 -47.69 -18.34 -23.79
C ASP A 492 -49.00 -18.78 -23.10
N ALA A 493 -49.45 -20.01 -23.40
CA ALA A 493 -50.66 -20.57 -22.77
C ALA A 493 -50.56 -20.68 -21.23
N ASN A 494 -49.36 -20.52 -20.65
CA ASN A 494 -49.05 -20.57 -19.21
C ASN A 494 -48.78 -19.20 -18.58
N GLY A 495 -48.79 -18.11 -19.36
CA GLY A 495 -48.51 -16.75 -18.88
C GLY A 495 -47.02 -16.43 -18.78
N ASN A 496 -46.15 -17.15 -19.43
CA ASN A 496 -44.70 -16.94 -19.35
C ASN A 496 -44.22 -15.94 -20.42
N TYR A 497 -43.27 -15.11 -20.03
CA TYR A 497 -42.58 -14.16 -20.91
C TYR A 497 -41.13 -14.59 -21.07
N ASP A 498 -40.88 -15.48 -22.04
CA ASP A 498 -39.60 -16.09 -22.22
C ASP A 498 -38.78 -15.42 -23.32
N LEU A 499 -37.44 -15.39 -23.13
CA LEU A 499 -36.54 -15.24 -24.26
C LEU A 499 -36.56 -16.55 -25.06
N ASN A 500 -36.97 -16.45 -26.31
CA ASN A 500 -37.07 -17.60 -27.22
C ASN A 500 -35.96 -17.57 -28.26
N TRP A 501 -35.47 -18.74 -28.62
CA TRP A 501 -34.50 -18.95 -29.68
C TRP A 501 -35.09 -19.79 -30.80
N CYS A 502 -35.07 -19.27 -32.03
CA CYS A 502 -35.36 -20.00 -33.23
C CYS A 502 -34.09 -20.69 -33.75
N LYS A 503 -33.96 -21.97 -33.54
CA LYS A 503 -32.80 -22.75 -33.96
C LYS A 503 -32.76 -23.06 -35.45
N ASP A 504 -33.92 -23.27 -36.03
CA ASP A 504 -34.08 -23.56 -37.47
C ASP A 504 -35.10 -22.55 -38.04
N VAL A 505 -34.56 -21.52 -38.68
CA VAL A 505 -35.34 -20.40 -39.22
C VAL A 505 -36.31 -20.88 -40.33
N ALA A 506 -35.88 -21.82 -41.15
CA ALA A 506 -36.69 -22.35 -42.24
C ALA A 506 -37.90 -23.14 -41.75
N LYS A 507 -37.81 -23.73 -40.56
CA LYS A 507 -38.90 -24.50 -39.94
C LYS A 507 -39.68 -23.75 -38.89
N SER A 508 -39.25 -22.54 -38.53
CA SER A 508 -39.78 -21.76 -37.38
C SER A 508 -39.77 -22.59 -36.08
N GLU A 509 -38.65 -23.30 -35.82
CA GLU A 509 -38.49 -24.10 -34.59
C GLU A 509 -38.01 -23.22 -33.44
N TRP A 510 -38.95 -22.77 -32.60
CA TRP A 510 -38.70 -21.95 -31.45
C TRP A 510 -38.65 -22.75 -30.16
N GLN A 511 -37.75 -22.38 -29.25
CA GLN A 511 -37.68 -22.90 -27.90
C GLN A 511 -37.39 -21.81 -26.89
N SER A 512 -37.99 -21.90 -25.70
CA SER A 512 -37.62 -21.04 -24.57
C SER A 512 -36.19 -21.34 -24.12
N VAL A 513 -35.38 -20.31 -23.93
CA VAL A 513 -33.97 -20.42 -23.50
C VAL A 513 -33.70 -19.72 -22.19
N PHE A 514 -34.57 -18.78 -21.80
CA PHE A 514 -34.50 -18.16 -20.51
C PHE A 514 -35.91 -17.79 -20.04
N HIS A 515 -36.23 -18.23 -18.84
CA HIS A 515 -37.53 -18.03 -18.23
C HIS A 515 -37.45 -16.91 -17.20
N THR A 516 -38.29 -15.88 -17.34
CA THR A 516 -38.41 -14.81 -16.38
C THR A 516 -39.67 -15.02 -15.54
N THR A 517 -39.60 -14.75 -14.25
CA THR A 517 -40.77 -14.74 -13.39
C THR A 517 -41.53 -13.43 -13.57
N SER A 518 -42.78 -13.49 -14.07
CA SER A 518 -43.64 -12.33 -14.24
C SER A 518 -44.79 -12.37 -13.26
N ASP A 519 -45.19 -11.22 -12.73
CA ASP A 519 -46.45 -11.04 -11.98
C ASP A 519 -47.64 -10.69 -12.91
N GLY A 520 -47.43 -10.75 -14.23
CA GLY A 520 -48.46 -10.55 -15.25
C GLY A 520 -48.71 -9.11 -15.66
N ASN A 521 -47.93 -8.17 -15.17
CA ASN A 521 -48.13 -6.74 -15.42
C ASN A 521 -46.97 -6.08 -16.17
N GLU A 522 -46.06 -6.85 -16.72
CA GLU A 522 -44.85 -6.34 -17.37
C GLU A 522 -44.85 -6.58 -18.86
N ASN A 523 -44.13 -5.72 -19.56
CA ASN A 523 -43.82 -5.85 -20.96
C ASN A 523 -42.30 -6.09 -21.11
N TYR A 524 -41.92 -7.16 -21.77
CA TYR A 524 -40.53 -7.30 -22.24
C TYR A 524 -40.40 -6.54 -23.56
N ASN A 525 -39.49 -5.57 -23.58
CA ASN A 525 -39.43 -4.63 -24.67
C ASN A 525 -38.36 -5.01 -25.70
N CYS A 526 -37.11 -4.91 -25.36
CA CYS A 526 -36.07 -4.92 -26.37
C CYS A 526 -34.98 -5.95 -26.11
N ILE A 527 -34.33 -6.39 -27.17
CA ILE A 527 -33.13 -7.22 -27.15
C ILE A 527 -31.97 -6.38 -27.70
N SER A 528 -30.85 -6.41 -27.00
CA SER A 528 -29.55 -5.97 -27.53
C SER A 528 -28.50 -7.03 -27.27
N VAL A 529 -27.66 -7.31 -28.27
CA VAL A 529 -26.62 -8.34 -28.19
C VAL A 529 -25.28 -7.69 -28.44
N ALA A 530 -24.29 -7.98 -27.57
CA ALA A 530 -22.91 -7.56 -27.74
C ALA A 530 -21.94 -8.60 -27.16
N THR A 531 -20.65 -8.44 -27.43
CA THR A 531 -19.63 -9.36 -26.95
C THR A 531 -18.63 -8.59 -26.10
N LEU A 532 -18.31 -9.11 -24.91
CA LEU A 532 -17.27 -8.59 -24.03
C LEU A 532 -16.36 -9.75 -23.63
N ASN A 533 -15.07 -9.60 -23.84
CA ASN A 533 -14.06 -10.61 -23.46
C ASN A 533 -14.38 -12.04 -23.96
N GLY A 534 -14.90 -12.13 -25.19
CA GLY A 534 -15.25 -13.43 -25.81
C GLY A 534 -16.58 -14.05 -25.35
N ILE A 535 -17.25 -13.45 -24.37
CA ILE A 535 -18.59 -13.85 -23.90
C ILE A 535 -19.62 -13.05 -24.66
N ARG A 536 -20.62 -13.74 -25.24
CA ARG A 536 -21.74 -13.11 -25.95
C ARG A 536 -22.87 -12.86 -24.96
N PHE A 537 -23.21 -11.59 -24.79
CA PHE A 537 -24.28 -11.14 -23.91
C PHE A 537 -25.53 -10.72 -24.69
N CYS A 538 -26.68 -10.97 -24.07
CA CYS A 538 -27.97 -10.46 -24.48
C CYS A 538 -28.56 -9.66 -23.32
N ALA A 539 -28.83 -8.38 -23.54
CA ALA A 539 -29.63 -7.60 -22.60
C ALA A 539 -31.11 -7.66 -23.00
N VAL A 540 -31.94 -7.88 -21.99
CA VAL A 540 -33.39 -7.91 -22.12
C VAL A 540 -33.99 -6.95 -21.12
N GLU A 541 -34.67 -5.93 -21.59
CA GLU A 541 -35.39 -5.00 -20.74
C GLU A 541 -36.78 -5.50 -20.42
N ARG A 542 -37.16 -5.42 -19.15
CA ARG A 542 -38.49 -5.60 -18.63
C ARG A 542 -39.06 -4.21 -18.29
N GLY A 543 -39.78 -3.62 -19.21
CA GLY A 543 -40.34 -2.28 -19.07
C GLY A 543 -41.65 -2.22 -18.30
N ALA A 544 -42.01 -1.02 -17.89
CA ALA A 544 -43.31 -0.77 -17.24
C ALA A 544 -44.46 -0.84 -18.23
N HIS A 545 -45.52 -1.52 -17.87
CA HIS A 545 -46.79 -1.40 -18.59
C HIS A 545 -47.39 0.01 -18.35
N PHE A 546 -47.87 0.64 -19.40
CA PHE A 546 -48.41 2.04 -19.35
C PHE A 546 -49.50 2.26 -18.31
N SER A 547 -50.17 1.21 -17.83
CA SER A 547 -51.28 1.30 -16.88
C SER A 547 -50.94 1.03 -15.43
N TYR A 548 -49.76 0.44 -15.13
CA TYR A 548 -49.53 -0.15 -13.82
C TYR A 548 -48.24 0.28 -13.09
N GLY A 549 -47.42 1.09 -13.71
CA GLY A 549 -46.21 1.59 -13.05
C GLY A 549 -45.25 0.56 -12.56
N SER A 550 -45.25 -0.64 -13.15
CA SER A 550 -44.29 -1.69 -12.85
C SER A 550 -42.87 -1.32 -13.26
N CYS A 551 -41.91 -2.00 -12.71
CA CYS A 551 -40.51 -1.57 -12.68
C CYS A 551 -39.77 -1.87 -13.97
N PRO A 552 -39.05 -0.92 -14.58
CA PRO A 552 -38.02 -1.26 -15.54
C PRO A 552 -36.87 -1.98 -14.84
N GLU A 553 -36.54 -3.13 -15.38
CA GLU A 553 -35.45 -4.00 -14.94
C GLU A 553 -34.71 -4.51 -16.17
N VAL A 554 -33.44 -4.88 -16.03
CA VAL A 554 -32.68 -5.44 -17.15
C VAL A 554 -31.98 -6.71 -16.73
N TYR A 555 -32.20 -7.76 -17.48
CA TYR A 555 -31.43 -8.98 -17.42
C TYR A 555 -30.31 -8.92 -18.45
N LEU A 556 -29.07 -9.10 -18.01
CA LEU A 556 -27.93 -9.35 -18.87
C LEU A 556 -27.64 -10.85 -18.85
N LEU A 557 -27.85 -11.51 -19.97
CA LEU A 557 -27.78 -12.96 -20.11
C LEU A 557 -26.51 -13.36 -20.85
N ASP A 558 -25.78 -14.34 -20.38
CA ASP A 558 -24.73 -15.02 -21.15
C ASP A 558 -25.41 -16.00 -22.13
N ILE A 559 -25.36 -15.64 -23.41
CA ILE A 559 -25.90 -16.42 -24.53
C ILE A 559 -24.79 -17.05 -25.37
N THR A 560 -23.57 -17.19 -24.84
CA THR A 560 -22.47 -17.87 -25.55
C THR A 560 -22.88 -19.30 -25.95
N ASN A 561 -23.67 -19.94 -25.11
CA ASN A 561 -24.30 -21.21 -25.40
C ASN A 561 -25.83 -21.09 -25.25
N LEU A 562 -26.54 -20.98 -26.36
CA LEU A 562 -28.00 -20.86 -26.39
C LEU A 562 -28.74 -22.09 -25.86
N GLY A 563 -28.07 -23.24 -25.76
CA GLY A 563 -28.64 -24.43 -25.10
C GLY A 563 -28.53 -24.38 -23.56
N SER A 564 -27.86 -23.37 -23.00
CA SER A 564 -27.66 -23.19 -21.55
C SER A 564 -27.41 -21.73 -21.23
N VAL A 565 -28.41 -20.88 -21.48
CA VAL A 565 -28.41 -19.46 -21.18
C VAL A 565 -28.36 -19.24 -19.66
N LYS A 566 -27.57 -18.31 -19.20
CA LYS A 566 -27.40 -17.99 -17.78
C LYS A 566 -27.60 -16.51 -17.56
N GLU A 567 -28.24 -16.15 -16.45
CA GLU A 567 -28.19 -14.78 -15.95
C GLU A 567 -26.75 -14.45 -15.55
N ALA A 568 -26.22 -13.38 -16.12
CA ALA A 568 -24.88 -12.87 -15.80
C ALA A 568 -25.00 -11.69 -14.82
N TYR A 569 -25.94 -10.80 -15.06
CA TYR A 569 -26.17 -9.63 -14.22
C TYR A 569 -27.63 -9.22 -14.29
N TYR A 570 -28.15 -8.77 -13.17
CA TYR A 570 -29.51 -8.23 -13.06
C TYR A 570 -29.43 -6.79 -12.53
N ALA A 571 -29.99 -5.87 -13.29
CA ALA A 571 -30.15 -4.47 -12.91
C ALA A 571 -31.57 -4.24 -12.42
N GLU A 572 -31.73 -4.10 -11.12
CA GLU A 572 -33.01 -3.78 -10.49
C GLU A 572 -33.43 -2.32 -10.78
N ARG A 573 -34.69 -2.02 -10.53
CA ARG A 573 -35.29 -0.70 -10.75
C ARG A 573 -34.44 0.45 -10.20
N ALA A 574 -33.95 0.36 -8.97
CA ALA A 574 -33.15 1.42 -8.35
C ALA A 574 -31.92 1.76 -9.19
N THR A 575 -31.30 0.76 -9.79
CA THR A 575 -30.15 0.92 -10.68
C THR A 575 -30.54 1.48 -12.04
N VAL A 576 -31.70 1.07 -12.61
CA VAL A 576 -32.14 1.46 -13.95
C VAL A 576 -32.75 2.87 -13.95
N VAL A 577 -33.62 3.14 -13.00
CA VAL A 577 -34.45 4.39 -12.96
C VAL A 577 -33.81 5.45 -12.07
N GLY A 578 -33.12 5.07 -11.02
CA GLY A 578 -32.62 6.01 -10.01
C GLY A 578 -33.74 6.84 -9.40
N GLU A 579 -33.63 8.16 -9.51
CA GLU A 579 -34.65 9.12 -9.06
C GLU A 579 -35.74 9.44 -10.11
N GLY A 580 -35.77 8.72 -11.25
CA GLY A 580 -36.77 8.90 -12.29
C GLY A 580 -38.18 8.67 -11.77
N THR A 581 -39.13 9.45 -12.26
CA THR A 581 -40.52 9.37 -11.85
C THR A 581 -41.37 8.74 -12.94
N PHE A 582 -42.35 7.94 -12.53
CA PHE A 582 -43.33 7.39 -13.46
C PHE A 582 -44.17 8.49 -14.09
N THR A 583 -44.16 8.60 -15.42
CA THR A 583 -44.88 9.60 -16.19
C THR A 583 -46.17 9.06 -16.82
N GLY A 584 -46.25 7.73 -17.00
CA GLY A 584 -47.37 7.08 -17.66
C GLY A 584 -47.57 7.51 -19.14
N ALA A 585 -46.47 7.88 -19.80
CA ALA A 585 -46.50 8.36 -21.18
C ALA A 585 -46.91 7.31 -22.22
N GLY A 586 -46.98 6.04 -21.83
CA GLY A 586 -47.34 4.91 -22.71
C GLY A 586 -46.29 4.60 -23.77
N ALA A 587 -45.04 4.98 -23.54
CA ALA A 587 -43.95 4.76 -24.46
C ALA A 587 -43.14 3.49 -24.07
N CYS A 588 -42.67 2.77 -25.07
CA CYS A 588 -41.73 1.65 -24.84
C CYS A 588 -40.32 2.17 -24.62
N GLY A 589 -39.59 1.50 -23.77
CA GLY A 589 -38.16 1.73 -23.56
C GLY A 589 -37.25 1.05 -24.59
N ASP A 590 -35.98 1.08 -24.33
CA ASP A 590 -34.95 0.37 -25.10
C ASP A 590 -33.74 0.02 -24.22
N VAL A 591 -33.07 -1.05 -24.58
CA VAL A 591 -31.77 -1.41 -24.04
C VAL A 591 -30.76 -1.53 -25.18
N LEU A 592 -29.59 -0.95 -25.02
CA LEU A 592 -28.51 -1.00 -25.98
C LEU A 592 -27.21 -1.44 -25.29
N LEU A 593 -26.64 -2.52 -25.77
CA LEU A 593 -25.29 -2.93 -25.42
C LEU A 593 -24.29 -2.43 -26.47
N GLN A 594 -23.26 -1.76 -26.04
CA GLN A 594 -22.21 -1.25 -26.93
C GLN A 594 -20.82 -1.52 -26.36
N THR A 595 -20.12 -2.43 -26.98
CA THR A 595 -18.72 -2.70 -26.61
C THR A 595 -17.80 -1.56 -27.07
N SER A 596 -16.80 -1.22 -26.25
CA SER A 596 -15.76 -0.26 -26.60
C SER A 596 -14.89 -0.80 -27.75
N ALA A 597 -14.28 0.12 -28.51
CA ALA A 597 -13.43 -0.25 -29.66
C ALA A 597 -12.22 -1.12 -29.26
N ASP A 598 -11.73 -1.01 -28.04
CA ASP A 598 -10.64 -1.83 -27.52
C ASP A 598 -11.10 -3.16 -26.89
N GLY A 599 -12.42 -3.41 -26.87
CA GLY A 599 -13.02 -4.63 -26.33
C GLY A 599 -12.94 -4.79 -24.81
N LYS A 600 -12.46 -3.76 -24.09
CA LYS A 600 -12.23 -3.83 -22.64
C LYS A 600 -13.42 -3.43 -21.79
N SER A 601 -14.40 -2.74 -22.38
CA SER A 601 -15.62 -2.39 -21.68
C SER A 601 -16.83 -2.54 -22.57
N MET A 602 -18.00 -2.66 -21.94
CA MET A 602 -19.29 -2.68 -22.59
C MET A 602 -20.22 -1.74 -21.81
N ASP A 603 -20.83 -0.80 -22.50
CA ASP A 603 -21.85 0.08 -21.93
C ASP A 603 -23.22 -0.53 -22.22
N MET A 604 -24.08 -0.57 -21.21
CA MET A 604 -25.49 -0.88 -21.31
C MET A 604 -26.26 0.43 -21.07
N PHE A 605 -26.85 0.96 -22.12
CA PHE A 605 -27.76 2.09 -22.04
C PHE A 605 -29.18 1.55 -21.90
N VAL A 606 -29.90 2.08 -20.93
CA VAL A 606 -31.28 1.67 -20.64
C VAL A 606 -32.14 2.90 -20.55
N THR A 607 -33.29 2.85 -21.18
CA THR A 607 -34.33 3.88 -21.07
C THR A 607 -35.69 3.23 -21.04
N ASP A 608 -36.55 3.67 -20.15
CA ASP A 608 -37.96 3.28 -20.15
C ASP A 608 -38.82 4.51 -20.49
N GLY A 609 -39.70 4.36 -21.49
CA GLY A 609 -40.52 5.46 -21.94
C GLY A 609 -41.61 5.90 -20.96
N ASN A 610 -41.91 5.08 -19.95
CA ASN A 610 -42.86 5.43 -18.88
C ASN A 610 -42.18 6.05 -17.66
N TYR A 611 -40.85 6.00 -17.59
CA TYR A 611 -40.06 6.66 -16.57
C TYR A 611 -39.20 7.77 -17.18
N ASP A 612 -39.08 8.87 -16.45
CA ASP A 612 -38.28 10.01 -16.84
C ASP A 612 -36.79 9.75 -16.62
N CYS A 613 -36.21 8.73 -17.28
CA CYS A 613 -34.84 8.37 -17.08
C CYS A 613 -34.13 7.75 -18.30
N ILE A 614 -32.83 7.95 -18.36
CA ILE A 614 -31.88 7.20 -19.18
C ILE A 614 -30.64 6.93 -18.35
N THR A 615 -30.17 5.71 -18.36
CA THR A 615 -29.05 5.25 -17.51
C THR A 615 -27.99 4.58 -18.36
N CYS A 616 -26.73 4.80 -18.04
CA CYS A 616 -25.58 4.08 -18.57
C CYS A 616 -24.92 3.28 -17.47
N ILE A 617 -24.90 1.96 -17.65
CA ILE A 617 -24.19 1.00 -16.80
C ILE A 617 -22.99 0.48 -17.58
N ARG A 618 -21.80 0.58 -17.01
CA ARG A 618 -20.55 0.11 -17.61
C ARG A 618 -20.08 -1.19 -17.00
N PHE A 619 -19.74 -2.11 -17.85
CA PHE A 619 -19.08 -3.36 -17.54
C PHE A 619 -17.64 -3.29 -18.03
N THR A 620 -16.67 -3.37 -17.12
CA THR A 620 -15.24 -3.35 -17.45
C THR A 620 -14.67 -4.75 -17.29
N ALA A 621 -14.17 -5.33 -18.38
CA ALA A 621 -13.57 -6.66 -18.36
C ALA A 621 -12.36 -6.72 -17.42
N GLN A 622 -12.23 -7.81 -16.67
CA GLN A 622 -11.17 -8.02 -15.68
C GLN A 622 -10.16 -9.07 -16.13
#